data_af40d0c17ab4a8ddb030321187bb7cbb
#
_entry.id   af40d0c17ab4a8ddb030321187bb7cbb
#
_cell.length_a   1.000
_cell.length_b   1.000
_cell.length_c   1.000
_cell.angle_alpha   90.00
_cell.angle_beta   90.00
_cell.angle_gamma   90.00
#
_symmetry.space_group_name_H-M   'P 1'
#
loop_
_entity.id
_entity.type
_entity.pdbx_description
1 polymer ?
#
loop_
_entity_poly.entity_id
_entity_poly.type
_entity_poly.pdbx_seq_one_letter_code
_entity_poly.pdbx_strand_id
1 'polypeptide(L)'
;MTQRDSTGIEPKISVELVDDLRAADLSDLCDAAELAITDGGGFGWLAPPPRDVLEAYWRGVLLIPERDLLIGRLDDVIAGSCQLLRPTRNNEAQSFSCNLTTHFVAPWARGHGLSAELIRAAEDRAIETDF
;
A
#
# COMPACT_ATOMS: atom_id res chain seq x y z
N MET A 1 19.76 9.80 -22.65
CA MET A 1 19.50 9.60 -22.61
C MET A 1 19.30 9.28 -22.17
N THR A 2 19.10 9.41 -22.39
CA THR A 2 18.72 9.18 -22.26
C THR A 2 18.33 8.76 -21.88
N GLN A 3 17.99 8.72 -22.02
CA GLN A 3 17.40 8.39 -21.82
C GLN A 3 16.87 8.00 -21.37
N ARG A 4 16.74 8.02 -21.43
CA ARG A 4 16.23 7.60 -21.33
C ARG A 4 16.07 7.19 -21.79
N ASP A 5 16.34 7.16 -22.09
CA ASP A 5 16.16 6.67 -22.62
C ASP A 5 16.45 6.27 -22.96
N SER A 6 17.10 6.20 -23.31
CA SER A 6 17.23 5.71 -23.70
C SER A 6 16.70 5.18 -23.78
N THR A 7 16.95 5.48 -23.88
CA THR A 7 15.79 4.76 -23.97
C THR A 7 14.59 5.46 -23.42
N GLY A 8 14.62 6.43 -22.84
CA GLY A 8 13.53 7.31 -22.48
C GLY A 8 12.21 6.69 -22.00
N ILE A 9 12.20 5.40 -21.63
CA ILE A 9 11.00 4.75 -21.12
C ILE A 9 10.84 5.10 -19.65
N GLU A 10 9.74 5.77 -19.31
CA GLU A 10 9.47 6.09 -17.92
C GLU A 10 9.00 4.85 -17.16
N PRO A 11 9.36 4.73 -15.87
CA PRO A 11 8.83 3.64 -15.03
C PRO A 11 7.31 3.68 -15.01
N LYS A 12 6.71 2.50 -15.10
CA LYS A 12 5.27 2.35 -15.08
C LYS A 12 4.80 2.15 -13.65
N ILE A 13 3.85 2.98 -13.21
CA ILE A 13 3.22 2.79 -11.90
C ILE A 13 1.87 2.12 -12.10
N SER A 14 1.49 1.30 -11.13
CA SER A 14 0.17 0.66 -11.10
C SER A 14 -0.26 0.45 -9.66
N VAL A 15 -1.57 0.42 -9.45
CA VAL A 15 -2.17 0.17 -8.13
C VAL A 15 -3.27 -0.87 -8.29
N GLU A 16 -3.32 -1.82 -7.39
CA GLU A 16 -4.35 -2.85 -7.40
C GLU A 16 -4.87 -3.13 -6.00
N LEU A 17 -6.14 -3.48 -5.93
CA LEU A 17 -6.75 -4.01 -4.71
C LEU A 17 -6.47 -5.50 -4.67
N VAL A 18 -5.92 -5.99 -3.55
CA VAL A 18 -5.58 -7.41 -3.43
C VAL A 18 -6.32 -8.05 -2.27
N ASP A 19 -6.70 -9.30 -2.43
CA ASP A 19 -7.29 -10.11 -1.38
C ASP A 19 -6.40 -11.29 -0.99
N ASP A 20 -5.26 -11.44 -1.66
CA ASP A 20 -4.28 -12.47 -1.38
C ASP A 20 -2.89 -11.97 -1.75
N LEU A 21 -1.87 -12.51 -1.10
CA LEU A 21 -0.47 -12.20 -1.36
C LEU A 21 0.30 -13.51 -1.55
N ARG A 22 0.87 -13.69 -2.74
CA ARG A 22 1.79 -14.80 -2.99
C ARG A 22 3.07 -14.57 -2.18
N ALA A 23 3.83 -15.63 -1.96
CA ALA A 23 5.05 -15.55 -1.17
C ALA A 23 6.02 -14.48 -1.70
N ALA A 24 6.18 -14.37 -3.02
CA ALA A 24 7.06 -13.37 -3.62
C ALA A 24 6.53 -11.95 -3.38
N ASP A 25 5.23 -11.73 -3.52
CA ASP A 25 4.61 -10.43 -3.28
C ASP A 25 4.70 -10.05 -1.81
N LEU A 26 4.47 -11.00 -0.91
CA LEU A 26 4.59 -10.75 0.52
C LEU A 26 6.02 -10.35 0.88
N SER A 27 7.00 -11.03 0.32
CA SER A 27 8.42 -10.70 0.53
C SER A 27 8.74 -9.29 0.03
N ASP A 28 8.29 -8.96 -1.17
CA ASP A 28 8.53 -7.63 -1.76
C ASP A 28 7.84 -6.53 -0.95
N LEU A 29 6.63 -6.79 -0.47
CA LEU A 29 5.90 -5.84 0.35
C LEU A 29 6.62 -5.59 1.68
N CYS A 30 7.13 -6.65 2.30
CA CYS A 30 7.93 -6.54 3.52
C CYS A 30 9.22 -5.75 3.27
N ASP A 31 9.89 -6.00 2.15
CA ASP A 31 11.10 -5.24 1.79
C ASP A 31 10.80 -3.75 1.67
N ALA A 32 9.74 -3.40 0.95
CA ALA A 32 9.34 -2.00 0.77
C ALA A 32 8.96 -1.37 2.10
N ALA A 33 8.22 -2.09 2.95
CA ALA A 33 7.80 -1.59 4.25
C ALA A 33 9.01 -1.36 5.18
N GLU A 34 9.96 -2.28 5.19
CA GLU A 34 11.17 -2.13 6.02
C GLU A 34 11.95 -0.89 5.64
N LEU A 35 12.10 -0.63 4.34
CA LEU A 35 12.78 0.58 3.87
C LEU A 35 12.04 1.85 4.25
N ALA A 36 10.72 1.84 4.14
CA ALA A 36 9.90 2.99 4.52
C ALA A 36 9.98 3.27 6.02
N ILE A 37 9.92 2.23 6.84
CA ILE A 37 10.04 2.35 8.29
C ILE A 37 11.41 2.91 8.67
N THR A 38 12.47 2.38 8.08
CA THR A 38 13.85 2.84 8.33
C THR A 38 14.02 4.31 7.96
N ASP A 39 13.31 4.76 6.92
CA ASP A 39 13.39 6.16 6.46
C ASP A 39 12.44 7.09 7.24
N GLY A 40 11.77 6.59 8.26
CA GLY A 40 10.90 7.41 9.11
C GLY A 40 9.45 7.51 8.65
N GLY A 41 9.07 6.84 7.55
CA GLY A 41 7.71 6.85 7.04
C GLY A 41 6.90 5.64 7.47
N GLY A 42 7.12 5.14 8.67
CA GLY A 42 6.78 3.80 9.07
C GLY A 42 5.44 3.52 9.71
N PHE A 43 4.41 4.22 9.34
CA PHE A 43 3.04 3.88 9.74
C PHE A 43 2.92 3.25 11.15
N GLY A 44 3.58 3.87 12.13
CA GLY A 44 3.46 3.48 13.54
C GLY A 44 4.66 2.74 14.11
N TRP A 45 5.55 2.20 13.28
CA TRP A 45 6.77 1.58 13.78
C TRP A 45 7.94 2.58 13.80
N LEU A 46 8.72 2.55 14.87
CA LEU A 46 9.94 3.37 14.97
C LEU A 46 11.13 2.67 14.32
N ALA A 47 11.10 1.35 14.26
CA ALA A 47 12.11 0.51 13.61
C ALA A 47 11.44 -0.71 13.03
N PRO A 48 12.02 -1.33 11.98
CA PRO A 48 11.40 -2.53 11.40
C PRO A 48 11.31 -3.65 12.43
N PRO A 49 10.13 -4.30 12.57
CA PRO A 49 10.01 -5.47 13.41
C PRO A 49 10.73 -6.66 12.77
N PRO A 50 10.90 -7.78 13.48
CA PRO A 50 11.39 -9.01 12.85
C PRO A 50 10.54 -9.37 11.63
N ARG A 51 11.17 -9.98 10.62
CA ARG A 51 10.50 -10.27 9.35
C ARG A 51 9.24 -11.13 9.53
N ASP A 52 9.27 -12.12 10.40
CA ASP A 52 8.11 -12.97 10.65
C ASP A 52 6.93 -12.19 11.25
N VAL A 53 7.21 -11.20 12.07
CA VAL A 53 6.18 -10.30 12.63
C VAL A 53 5.57 -9.46 11.53
N LEU A 54 6.40 -8.91 10.64
CA LEU A 54 5.92 -8.07 9.55
C LEU A 54 5.09 -8.88 8.55
N GLU A 55 5.51 -10.11 8.23
CA GLU A 55 4.74 -11.00 7.37
C GLU A 55 3.38 -11.34 7.99
N ALA A 56 3.37 -11.62 9.30
CA ALA A 56 2.13 -11.90 10.01
C ALA A 56 1.19 -10.69 10.01
N TYR A 57 1.74 -9.49 10.12
CA TYR A 57 0.96 -8.26 10.02
C TYR A 57 0.20 -8.18 8.70
N TRP A 58 0.90 -8.37 7.57
CA TRP A 58 0.27 -8.27 6.25
C TRP A 58 -0.76 -9.37 6.03
N ARG A 59 -0.49 -10.59 6.48
CA ARG A 59 -1.48 -11.67 6.40
C ARG A 59 -2.70 -11.37 7.24
N GLY A 60 -2.50 -10.75 8.40
CA GLY A 60 -3.61 -10.36 9.27
C GLY A 60 -4.50 -9.31 8.63
N VAL A 61 -3.92 -8.37 7.89
CA VAL A 61 -4.69 -7.33 7.18
C VAL A 61 -5.71 -7.97 6.22
N LEU A 62 -5.30 -9.01 5.52
CA LEU A 62 -6.16 -9.67 4.52
C LEU A 62 -7.32 -10.45 5.16
N LEU A 63 -7.27 -10.69 6.46
CA LEU A 63 -8.31 -11.42 7.18
C LEU A 63 -9.42 -10.52 7.72
N ILE A 64 -9.26 -9.22 7.63
CA ILE A 64 -10.22 -8.24 8.18
C ILE A 64 -11.17 -7.80 7.07
N PRO A 65 -12.49 -8.17 7.14
CA PRO A 65 -13.43 -7.86 6.06
C PRO A 65 -13.59 -6.37 5.76
N GLU A 66 -13.46 -5.51 6.79
CA GLU A 66 -13.63 -4.07 6.65
C GLU A 66 -12.39 -3.35 6.15
N ARG A 67 -11.31 -4.09 5.93
CA ARG A 67 -10.02 -3.50 5.54
C ARG A 67 -9.64 -3.94 4.14
N ASP A 68 -9.49 -2.97 3.25
CA ASP A 68 -9.02 -3.22 1.88
C ASP A 68 -7.54 -2.91 1.82
N LEU A 69 -6.77 -3.78 1.18
CA LEU A 69 -5.34 -3.59 0.97
C LEU A 69 -5.10 -3.22 -0.48
N LEU A 70 -4.48 -2.05 -0.70
CA LEU A 70 -4.08 -1.60 -2.02
C LEU A 70 -2.57 -1.66 -2.11
N ILE A 71 -2.07 -2.21 -3.21
CA ILE A 71 -0.65 -2.40 -3.47
C ILE A 71 -0.25 -1.52 -4.62
N GLY A 72 0.82 -0.77 -4.44
CA GLY A 72 1.40 0.04 -5.50
C GLY A 72 2.67 -0.59 -6.03
N ARG A 73 2.82 -0.61 -7.36
CA ARG A 73 3.99 -1.18 -8.03
C ARG A 73 4.68 -0.13 -8.89
N LEU A 74 5.99 -0.23 -8.95
CA LEU A 74 6.81 0.51 -9.90
C LEU A 74 7.51 -0.55 -10.76
N ASP A 75 7.19 -0.59 -12.07
CA ASP A 75 7.70 -1.60 -13.00
C ASP A 75 7.49 -3.02 -12.47
N ASP A 76 6.27 -3.32 -12.00
CA ASP A 76 5.85 -4.61 -11.49
C ASP A 76 6.45 -5.01 -10.14
N VAL A 77 7.29 -4.18 -9.54
CA VAL A 77 7.84 -4.43 -8.20
C VAL A 77 7.01 -3.68 -7.17
N ILE A 78 6.62 -4.36 -6.10
CA ILE A 78 5.85 -3.71 -5.03
C ILE A 78 6.70 -2.62 -4.40
N ALA A 79 6.18 -1.40 -4.42
CA ALA A 79 6.90 -0.21 -4.02
C ALA A 79 6.17 0.60 -2.94
N GLY A 80 4.92 0.26 -2.66
CA GLY A 80 4.15 0.98 -1.67
C GLY A 80 2.80 0.33 -1.44
N SER A 81 2.06 0.88 -0.48
CA SER A 81 0.76 0.34 -0.12
C SER A 81 -0.04 1.38 0.66
N CYS A 82 -1.33 1.18 0.72
CA CYS A 82 -2.19 1.84 1.68
C CYS A 82 -3.37 0.93 2.01
N GLN A 83 -4.06 1.24 3.07
CA GLN A 83 -5.21 0.47 3.49
C GLN A 83 -6.41 1.39 3.63
N LEU A 84 -7.57 0.90 3.19
CA LEU A 84 -8.83 1.59 3.37
C LEU A 84 -9.62 0.85 4.44
N LEU A 85 -9.86 1.49 5.57
CA LEU A 85 -10.62 0.92 6.67
C LEU A 85 -12.05 1.44 6.61
N ARG A 86 -13.00 0.53 6.39
CA ARG A 86 -14.42 0.86 6.37
C ARG A 86 -15.02 0.59 7.75
N PRO A 87 -16.07 1.32 8.15
CA PRO A 87 -16.67 1.07 9.45
C PRO A 87 -17.38 -0.27 9.49
N THR A 88 -17.48 -0.87 10.68
CA THR A 88 -18.25 -2.09 10.85
C THR A 88 -19.74 -1.77 10.79
N ARG A 89 -20.57 -2.77 10.50
CA ARG A 89 -22.02 -2.61 10.43
C ARG A 89 -22.64 -2.12 11.74
N ASN A 90 -21.97 -2.39 12.86
CA ASN A 90 -22.49 -2.07 14.18
C ASN A 90 -22.08 -0.68 14.66
N ASN A 91 -21.32 0.06 13.87
CA ASN A 91 -20.84 1.38 14.24
C ASN A 91 -21.60 2.44 13.45
N GLU A 92 -22.81 2.75 13.90
CA GLU A 92 -23.70 3.70 13.22
C GLU A 92 -23.10 5.10 13.14
N ALA A 93 -22.33 5.50 14.14
CA ALA A 93 -21.72 6.84 14.18
C ALA A 93 -20.71 7.06 13.06
N GLN A 94 -20.12 5.98 12.54
CA GLN A 94 -19.11 6.05 11.49
C GLN A 94 -19.53 5.36 10.19
N SER A 95 -20.81 4.99 10.07
CA SER A 95 -21.29 4.19 8.94
C SER A 95 -21.19 4.90 7.59
N PHE A 96 -20.94 6.20 7.58
CA PHE A 96 -20.82 6.99 6.35
C PHE A 96 -19.40 7.47 6.08
N SER A 97 -18.41 6.98 6.81
CA SER A 97 -17.03 7.39 6.64
C SER A 97 -16.08 6.19 6.58
N CYS A 98 -14.96 6.37 5.90
CA CYS A 98 -13.89 5.39 5.92
C CYS A 98 -12.56 6.12 6.08
N ASN A 99 -11.53 5.39 6.50
CA ASN A 99 -10.23 5.97 6.79
C ASN A 99 -9.15 5.35 5.92
N LEU A 100 -8.31 6.21 5.36
CA LEU A 100 -7.08 5.79 4.68
C LEU A 100 -6.00 5.65 5.75
N THR A 101 -5.38 4.48 5.83
CA THR A 101 -4.37 4.20 6.85
C THR A 101 -3.13 3.55 6.25
N THR A 102 -2.06 3.52 7.03
CA THR A 102 -0.82 2.79 6.71
C THR A 102 -0.31 3.04 5.29
N HIS A 103 -0.38 4.30 4.86
CA HIS A 103 0.06 4.70 3.53
C HIS A 103 1.58 4.89 3.52
N PHE A 104 2.27 4.24 2.58
CA PHE A 104 3.70 4.44 2.42
C PHE A 104 4.14 4.17 0.98
N VAL A 105 5.29 4.75 0.61
CA VAL A 105 6.00 4.45 -0.62
C VAL A 105 7.47 4.26 -0.24
N ALA A 106 8.08 3.19 -0.76
CA ALA A 106 9.50 2.92 -0.49
C ALA A 106 10.36 4.09 -1.03
N PRO A 107 11.46 4.44 -0.33
CA PRO A 107 12.29 5.58 -0.74
C PRO A 107 12.77 5.52 -2.18
N TRP A 108 13.13 4.32 -2.68
CA TRP A 108 13.64 4.15 -4.04
C TRP A 108 12.58 4.41 -5.11
N ALA A 109 11.30 4.40 -4.74
CA ALA A 109 10.19 4.57 -5.68
C ALA A 109 9.55 5.96 -5.63
N ARG A 110 10.06 6.85 -4.80
CA ARG A 110 9.50 8.19 -4.67
C ARG A 110 9.75 9.03 -5.92
N GLY A 111 8.90 10.01 -6.15
CA GLY A 111 9.06 10.92 -7.28
C GLY A 111 8.40 10.46 -8.57
N HIS A 112 7.67 9.35 -8.56
CA HIS A 112 6.99 8.81 -9.73
C HIS A 112 5.46 8.93 -9.68
N GLY A 113 4.92 9.56 -8.63
CA GLY A 113 3.48 9.75 -8.51
C GLY A 113 2.73 8.57 -7.90
N LEU A 114 3.43 7.56 -7.38
CA LEU A 114 2.79 6.38 -6.83
C LEU A 114 1.93 6.69 -5.60
N SER A 115 2.39 7.59 -4.74
CA SER A 115 1.63 8.00 -3.55
C SER A 115 0.26 8.56 -3.95
N ALA A 116 0.22 9.45 -4.94
CA ALA A 116 -1.02 10.05 -5.42
C ALA A 116 -1.94 9.00 -6.04
N GLU A 117 -1.37 8.04 -6.78
CA GLU A 117 -2.17 6.98 -7.38
C GLU A 117 -2.78 6.05 -6.33
N LEU A 118 -2.04 5.75 -5.26
CA LEU A 118 -2.56 4.96 -4.14
C LEU A 118 -3.75 5.67 -3.49
N ILE A 119 -3.62 6.97 -3.25
CA ILE A 119 -4.70 7.76 -2.65
C ILE A 119 -5.92 7.78 -3.58
N ARG A 120 -5.70 7.98 -4.88
CA ARG A 120 -6.80 8.01 -5.85
C ARG A 120 -7.51 6.66 -5.90
N ALA A 121 -6.77 5.56 -5.91
CA ALA A 121 -7.36 4.23 -5.94
C ALA A 121 -8.17 3.97 -4.67
N ALA A 122 -7.71 4.43 -3.52
CA ALA A 122 -8.44 4.32 -2.27
C ALA A 122 -9.73 5.14 -2.31
N GLU A 123 -9.68 6.35 -2.86
CA GLU A 123 -10.87 7.18 -3.02
C GLU A 123 -11.89 6.54 -3.95
N ASP A 124 -11.43 5.99 -5.08
CA ASP A 124 -12.30 5.28 -6.02
C ASP A 124 -12.95 4.08 -5.35
N ARG A 125 -12.18 3.34 -4.56
CA ARG A 125 -12.70 2.18 -3.83
C ARG A 125 -13.74 2.60 -2.79
N ALA A 126 -13.51 3.73 -2.11
CA ALA A 126 -14.47 4.26 -1.16
C ALA A 126 -15.80 4.59 -1.84
N ILE A 127 -15.74 5.22 -3.01
CA ILE A 127 -16.93 5.55 -3.80
C ILE A 127 -17.66 4.27 -4.22
N GLU A 128 -16.93 3.26 -4.71
CA GLU A 128 -17.52 1.97 -5.11
C GLU A 128 -18.26 1.30 -3.96
N THR A 129 -17.81 1.51 -2.73
CA THR A 129 -18.39 0.89 -1.54
C THR A 129 -19.29 1.85 -0.74
N ASP A 130 -19.73 2.93 -1.36
CA ASP A 130 -20.67 3.93 -0.81
C ASP A 130 -20.08 4.75 0.35
N PHE A 131 -18.81 5.04 0.29
CA PHE A 131 -18.15 5.94 1.22
C PHE A 131 -17.49 7.11 0.46
#